data_43df007e63bfccfb5183c6dd3bc32b5e
#
_entry.id   43df007e63bfccfb5183c6dd3bc32b5e
#
_cell.length_a   1.000
_cell.length_b   1.000
_cell.length_c   1.000
_cell.angle_alpha   90.00
_cell.angle_beta   90.00
_cell.angle_gamma   90.00
#
_symmetry.space_group_name_H-M   'P 1'
#
loop_
_entity.id
_entity.type
_entity.pdbx_description
1 polymer ?
#
loop_
_entity_poly.entity_id
_entity_poly.type
_entity_poly.pdbx_seq_one_letter_code
_entity_poly.pdbx_strand_id
1 'polypeptide(L)'
;VTRHLLRDDDLSPAEQAEILDLAIELKKDRWAQKPLEGPQTVAVIFDKSSTRTRVSFAVGIADLGGSPLIISTANSQLGGKETPSDTARVLERQVAAIVWRTYAQAGLEEMARGTRVPVVNALSDDFHPCQLLADLLTIREHKGELAGLTLSFFGDGQSNMAHSYVLAGVTAGMHVRVASPAEYAPRADVIADAERIAAATGGSVTLTSDPEGAASGADVVVTDTWVSMGKEEEKIARIRDLGGFKVTPDLMARADGEAIFIHCLPADRGYEVDAEVIDGPQSVVWDEAENRLHAQKALLVWLLRQDR
;
A
#
# COMPACT_ATOMS: atom_id res chain seq x y z
N VAL A 1 -9.27 9.92 20.86
CA VAL A 1 -9.89 9.56 19.57
C VAL A 1 -9.07 8.40 19.01
N THR A 2 -9.72 7.28 18.70
CA THR A 2 -9.07 6.10 18.13
C THR A 2 -8.37 6.44 16.83
N ARG A 3 -7.15 5.93 16.66
CA ARG A 3 -6.37 6.08 15.43
C ARG A 3 -6.74 4.95 14.46
N HIS A 4 -6.92 5.31 13.20
CA HIS A 4 -7.16 4.39 12.10
C HIS A 4 -6.10 4.60 11.02
N LEU A 5 -5.96 3.66 10.08
CA LEU A 5 -5.21 3.84 8.84
C LEU A 5 -6.12 3.52 7.66
N LEU A 6 -6.76 4.53 7.10
CA LEU A 6 -7.69 4.40 5.98
C LEU A 6 -7.07 4.89 4.67
N ARG A 7 -6.17 5.88 4.75
CA ARG A 7 -5.41 6.50 3.67
C ARG A 7 -3.95 6.61 4.07
N ASP A 8 -3.06 6.79 3.11
CA ASP A 8 -1.62 6.93 3.37
C ASP A 8 -1.28 8.21 4.14
N ASP A 9 -2.02 9.28 3.92
CA ASP A 9 -1.87 10.58 4.57
C ASP A 9 -2.60 10.71 5.94
N ASP A 10 -3.17 9.61 6.45
CA ASP A 10 -3.60 9.54 7.87
C ASP A 10 -2.38 9.52 8.82
N LEU A 11 -1.19 9.22 8.30
CA LEU A 11 0.07 9.26 9.04
C LEU A 11 0.81 10.56 8.75
N SER A 12 1.23 11.25 9.80
CA SER A 12 2.22 12.31 9.66
C SER A 12 3.59 11.73 9.26
N PRO A 13 4.52 12.55 8.74
CA PRO A 13 5.88 12.10 8.41
C PRO A 13 6.59 11.41 9.58
N ALA A 14 6.41 11.93 10.80
CA ALA A 14 7.01 11.35 12.01
C ALA A 14 6.40 9.99 12.36
N GLU A 15 5.07 9.85 12.28
CA GLU A 15 4.38 8.58 12.55
C GLU A 15 4.72 7.52 11.50
N GLN A 16 4.81 7.91 10.22
CA GLN A 16 5.26 7.01 9.16
C GLN A 16 6.69 6.50 9.43
N ALA A 17 7.61 7.40 9.78
CA ALA A 17 8.99 7.03 10.13
C ALA A 17 9.06 6.12 11.35
N GLU A 18 8.28 6.39 12.41
CA GLU A 18 8.19 5.54 13.61
C GLU A 18 7.71 4.12 13.28
N ILE A 19 6.70 3.99 12.43
CA ILE A 19 6.20 2.67 12.00
C ILE A 19 7.27 1.92 11.20
N LEU A 20 8.00 2.59 10.31
CA LEU A 20 9.08 1.98 9.54
C LEU A 20 10.26 1.55 10.43
N ASP A 21 10.64 2.36 11.42
CA ASP A 21 11.66 1.99 12.41
C ASP A 21 11.25 0.75 13.19
N LEU A 22 10.01 0.73 13.66
CA LEU A 22 9.44 -0.42 14.38
C LEU A 22 9.40 -1.68 13.48
N ALA A 23 9.12 -1.52 12.20
CA ALA A 23 9.13 -2.64 11.25
C ALA A 23 10.53 -3.25 11.09
N ILE A 24 11.57 -2.42 11.02
CA ILE A 24 12.97 -2.86 11.00
C ILE A 24 13.33 -3.62 12.29
N GLU A 25 12.91 -3.11 13.44
CA GLU A 25 13.14 -3.78 14.72
C GLU A 25 12.45 -5.15 14.79
N LEU A 26 11.17 -5.20 14.37
CA LEU A 26 10.39 -6.44 14.35
C LEU A 26 10.85 -7.44 13.28
N LYS A 27 11.54 -6.98 12.23
CA LYS A 27 12.18 -7.86 11.25
C LYS A 27 13.43 -8.50 11.83
N LYS A 28 14.23 -7.78 12.64
CA LYS A 28 15.42 -8.30 13.33
C LYS A 28 15.07 -9.27 14.47
N ASP A 29 14.04 -8.95 15.25
CA ASP A 29 13.52 -9.81 16.31
C ASP A 29 12.02 -10.00 16.14
N ARG A 30 11.69 -11.04 15.36
CA ARG A 30 10.34 -11.28 14.86
C ARG A 30 9.27 -11.41 15.94
N TRP A 31 9.62 -11.88 17.11
CA TRP A 31 8.70 -12.18 18.23
C TRP A 31 8.89 -11.30 19.46
N ALA A 32 9.67 -10.23 19.36
CA ALA A 32 9.98 -9.34 20.48
C ALA A 32 8.75 -8.69 21.13
N GLN A 33 7.66 -8.50 20.36
CA GLN A 33 6.48 -7.79 20.82
C GLN A 33 5.24 -8.70 20.80
N LYS A 34 4.46 -8.66 21.89
CA LYS A 34 3.26 -9.47 22.09
C LYS A 34 2.04 -8.63 22.52
N PRO A 35 1.70 -7.52 21.84
CA PRO A 35 0.61 -6.64 22.27
C PRO A 35 -0.77 -7.30 22.23
N LEU A 36 -0.91 -8.42 21.53
CA LEU A 36 -2.15 -9.19 21.37
C LEU A 36 -2.17 -10.46 22.24
N GLU A 37 -1.19 -10.62 23.13
CA GLU A 37 -1.15 -11.78 24.04
C GLU A 37 -2.42 -11.86 24.89
N GLY A 38 -2.92 -13.11 25.06
CA GLY A 38 -4.17 -13.34 25.80
C GLY A 38 -4.96 -14.56 25.34
N PRO A 39 -5.06 -14.96 24.05
CA PRO A 39 -4.82 -14.26 22.76
C PRO A 39 -5.99 -13.33 22.38
N GLN A 40 -5.69 -12.06 22.11
CA GLN A 40 -6.68 -11.13 21.59
C GLN A 40 -6.93 -11.40 20.10
N THR A 41 -8.16 -11.18 19.63
CA THR A 41 -8.56 -11.42 18.26
C THR A 41 -8.45 -10.15 17.42
N VAL A 42 -7.98 -10.27 16.18
CA VAL A 42 -8.08 -9.23 15.14
C VAL A 42 -8.95 -9.76 14.01
N ALA A 43 -10.03 -9.05 13.68
CA ALA A 43 -10.87 -9.39 12.53
C ALA A 43 -10.20 -8.94 11.24
N VAL A 44 -10.07 -9.86 10.26
CA VAL A 44 -9.50 -9.57 8.93
C VAL A 44 -10.56 -9.92 7.89
N ILE A 45 -11.19 -8.89 7.33
CA ILE A 45 -12.37 -8.99 6.47
C ILE A 45 -11.96 -8.84 5.00
N PHE A 46 -12.52 -9.68 4.13
CA PHE A 46 -12.23 -9.71 2.70
C PHE A 46 -13.50 -9.66 1.85
N ASP A 47 -13.67 -8.60 1.07
CA ASP A 47 -14.61 -8.52 -0.04
C ASP A 47 -13.97 -9.00 -1.35
N LYS A 48 -12.65 -8.79 -1.49
CA LYS A 48 -11.84 -9.21 -2.62
C LYS A 48 -10.90 -10.35 -2.21
N SER A 49 -10.67 -11.30 -3.12
CA SER A 49 -9.69 -12.36 -2.89
C SER A 49 -8.27 -11.78 -2.73
N SER A 50 -7.48 -12.39 -1.86
CA SER A 50 -6.07 -12.04 -1.69
C SER A 50 -5.33 -13.15 -0.97
N THR A 51 -4.21 -13.60 -1.53
CA THR A 51 -3.32 -14.54 -0.87
C THR A 51 -2.33 -13.82 0.04
N ARG A 52 -1.60 -12.82 -0.49
CA ARG A 52 -0.57 -12.09 0.25
C ARG A 52 -1.10 -11.37 1.49
N THR A 53 -2.17 -10.60 1.36
CA THR A 53 -2.79 -9.89 2.49
C THR A 53 -3.30 -10.85 3.55
N ARG A 54 -3.93 -11.97 3.12
CA ARG A 54 -4.44 -12.99 4.04
C ARG A 54 -3.32 -13.63 4.85
N VAL A 55 -2.25 -14.05 4.17
CA VAL A 55 -1.10 -14.70 4.81
C VAL A 55 -0.37 -13.73 5.72
N SER A 56 -0.02 -12.53 5.24
CA SER A 56 0.78 -11.58 6.01
C SER A 56 0.07 -11.09 7.29
N PHE A 57 -1.25 -10.83 7.24
CA PHE A 57 -2.00 -10.49 8.46
C PHE A 57 -2.19 -11.69 9.38
N ALA A 58 -2.54 -12.87 8.85
CA ALA A 58 -2.73 -14.05 9.70
C ALA A 58 -1.46 -14.41 10.46
N VAL A 59 -0.33 -14.45 9.76
CA VAL A 59 0.98 -14.74 10.36
C VAL A 59 1.41 -13.60 11.31
N GLY A 60 1.26 -12.35 10.88
CA GLY A 60 1.65 -11.20 11.69
C GLY A 60 0.88 -11.09 13.01
N ILE A 61 -0.43 -11.32 12.99
CA ILE A 61 -1.27 -11.33 14.20
C ILE A 61 -0.84 -12.46 15.15
N ALA A 62 -0.57 -13.65 14.61
CA ALA A 62 -0.07 -14.77 15.40
C ALA A 62 1.31 -14.49 16.00
N ASP A 63 2.23 -13.89 15.23
CA ASP A 63 3.54 -13.45 15.72
C ASP A 63 3.42 -12.47 16.89
N LEU A 64 2.40 -11.61 16.88
CA LEU A 64 2.11 -10.64 17.95
C LEU A 64 1.37 -11.26 19.17
N GLY A 65 1.18 -12.57 19.20
CA GLY A 65 0.52 -13.30 20.29
C GLY A 65 -1.01 -13.34 20.19
N GLY A 66 -1.58 -12.88 19.07
CA GLY A 66 -3.02 -12.80 18.83
C GLY A 66 -3.60 -13.95 18.03
N SER A 67 -4.92 -13.89 17.81
CA SER A 67 -5.69 -14.82 16.98
C SER A 67 -6.28 -14.08 15.76
N PRO A 68 -5.92 -14.43 14.52
CA PRO A 68 -6.54 -13.85 13.34
C PRO A 68 -7.92 -14.48 13.08
N LEU A 69 -8.96 -13.66 12.98
CA LEU A 69 -10.29 -14.08 12.55
C LEU A 69 -10.51 -13.65 11.09
N ILE A 70 -10.36 -14.60 10.19
CA ILE A 70 -10.52 -14.34 8.75
C ILE A 70 -12.00 -14.44 8.37
N ILE A 71 -12.59 -13.35 7.87
CA ILE A 71 -13.98 -13.25 7.47
C ILE A 71 -14.05 -12.98 5.95
N SER A 72 -14.80 -13.80 5.22
CA SER A 72 -15.17 -13.51 3.82
C SER A 72 -16.59 -12.94 3.81
N THR A 73 -16.78 -11.78 3.17
CA THR A 73 -18.13 -11.16 3.11
C THR A 73 -19.13 -11.96 2.27
N ALA A 74 -18.66 -12.81 1.37
CA ALA A 74 -19.53 -13.75 0.65
C ALA A 74 -20.35 -14.65 1.58
N ASN A 75 -19.88 -14.83 2.83
CA ASN A 75 -20.53 -15.66 3.86
C ASN A 75 -20.86 -14.85 5.13
N SER A 76 -20.96 -13.53 5.04
CA SER A 76 -21.28 -12.63 6.16
C SER A 76 -22.50 -11.77 5.84
N GLN A 77 -22.99 -11.01 6.83
CA GLN A 77 -24.09 -10.06 6.64
C GLN A 77 -23.60 -8.66 6.24
N LEU A 78 -22.29 -8.41 6.32
CA LEU A 78 -21.66 -7.13 5.95
C LEU A 78 -21.86 -6.84 4.46
N GLY A 79 -22.36 -5.64 4.17
CA GLY A 79 -22.72 -5.24 2.80
C GLY A 79 -24.04 -5.84 2.29
N GLY A 80 -24.70 -6.69 3.09
CA GLY A 80 -26.02 -7.22 2.82
C GLY A 80 -27.08 -6.53 3.69
N LYS A 81 -27.42 -7.14 4.83
CA LYS A 81 -28.41 -6.60 5.77
C LYS A 81 -27.81 -5.68 6.83
N GLU A 82 -26.50 -5.78 7.09
CA GLU A 82 -25.79 -4.96 8.06
C GLU A 82 -24.98 -3.87 7.37
N THR A 83 -25.04 -2.66 7.94
CA THR A 83 -24.17 -1.56 7.53
C THR A 83 -22.73 -1.76 8.05
N PRO A 84 -21.71 -1.15 7.45
CA PRO A 84 -20.37 -1.14 8.03
C PRO A 84 -20.34 -0.66 9.48
N SER A 85 -21.14 0.36 9.81
CA SER A 85 -21.24 0.90 11.18
C SER A 85 -21.85 -0.11 12.16
N ASP A 86 -22.85 -0.90 11.77
CA ASP A 86 -23.46 -1.91 12.65
C ASP A 86 -22.47 -3.05 12.90
N THR A 87 -21.83 -3.54 11.84
CA THR A 87 -20.77 -4.56 11.95
C THR A 87 -19.63 -4.08 12.85
N ALA A 88 -19.21 -2.81 12.70
CA ALA A 88 -18.16 -2.22 13.53
C ALA A 88 -18.52 -2.23 15.01
N ARG A 89 -19.77 -1.85 15.39
CA ARG A 89 -20.26 -1.84 16.77
C ARG A 89 -20.36 -3.23 17.39
N VAL A 90 -20.60 -4.26 16.58
CA VAL A 90 -20.57 -5.65 17.03
C VAL A 90 -19.13 -6.10 17.27
N LEU A 91 -18.26 -5.86 16.30
CA LEU A 91 -16.87 -6.32 16.34
C LEU A 91 -16.07 -5.63 17.45
N GLU A 92 -16.22 -4.32 17.68
CA GLU A 92 -15.47 -3.57 18.70
C GLU A 92 -15.55 -4.15 20.11
N ARG A 93 -16.59 -4.95 20.39
CA ARG A 93 -16.81 -5.61 21.67
C ARG A 93 -16.08 -6.94 21.82
N GLN A 94 -15.50 -7.44 20.73
CA GLN A 94 -14.97 -8.80 20.64
C GLN A 94 -13.53 -8.85 20.09
N VAL A 95 -13.09 -7.81 19.37
CA VAL A 95 -11.78 -7.79 18.71
C VAL A 95 -10.95 -6.56 19.12
N ALA A 96 -9.64 -6.68 19.02
CA ALA A 96 -8.71 -5.59 19.32
C ALA A 96 -8.48 -4.62 18.15
N ALA A 97 -8.71 -5.07 16.92
CA ALA A 97 -8.63 -4.26 15.70
C ALA A 97 -9.43 -4.91 14.58
N ILE A 98 -9.78 -4.10 13.58
CA ILE A 98 -10.46 -4.52 12.35
C ILE A 98 -9.57 -4.20 11.16
N VAL A 99 -9.28 -5.19 10.33
CA VAL A 99 -8.58 -5.04 9.06
C VAL A 99 -9.57 -5.36 7.95
N TRP A 100 -9.73 -4.47 6.97
CA TRP A 100 -10.71 -4.70 5.90
C TRP A 100 -10.12 -4.42 4.52
N ARG A 101 -10.22 -5.43 3.63
CA ARG A 101 -9.94 -5.31 2.21
C ARG A 101 -11.24 -5.27 1.46
N THR A 102 -11.59 -4.13 0.87
CA THR A 102 -12.90 -3.84 0.29
C THR A 102 -12.80 -3.17 -1.08
N TYR A 103 -13.93 -2.72 -1.59
CA TYR A 103 -14.04 -1.90 -2.79
C TYR A 103 -14.08 -0.41 -2.43
N ALA A 104 -15.20 0.08 -1.92
CA ALA A 104 -15.45 1.49 -1.70
C ALA A 104 -14.75 2.02 -0.44
N GLN A 105 -13.97 3.09 -0.59
CA GLN A 105 -13.33 3.82 0.51
C GLN A 105 -14.36 4.29 1.56
N ALA A 106 -15.54 4.75 1.12
CA ALA A 106 -16.61 5.22 2.01
C ALA A 106 -17.07 4.18 3.05
N GLY A 107 -17.01 2.89 2.71
CA GLY A 107 -17.33 1.80 3.65
C GLY A 107 -16.34 1.73 4.80
N LEU A 108 -15.04 1.89 4.52
CA LEU A 108 -13.98 1.95 5.54
C LEU A 108 -14.17 3.15 6.47
N GLU A 109 -14.48 4.31 5.91
CA GLU A 109 -14.74 5.52 6.68
C GLU A 109 -15.98 5.38 7.57
N GLU A 110 -17.04 4.75 7.07
CA GLU A 110 -18.24 4.45 7.86
C GLU A 110 -17.91 3.48 9.00
N MET A 111 -17.16 2.42 8.72
CA MET A 111 -16.71 1.46 9.73
C MET A 111 -15.88 2.14 10.83
N ALA A 112 -14.92 2.98 10.44
CA ALA A 112 -14.08 3.71 11.38
C ALA A 112 -14.86 4.66 12.29
N ARG A 113 -15.86 5.36 11.73
CA ARG A 113 -16.77 6.21 12.55
C ARG A 113 -17.65 5.40 13.51
N GLY A 114 -17.89 4.11 13.23
CA GLY A 114 -18.75 3.23 14.00
C GLY A 114 -18.07 2.50 15.15
N THR A 115 -16.75 2.63 15.34
CA THR A 115 -15.98 1.81 16.28
C THR A 115 -14.97 2.59 17.09
N ARG A 116 -14.58 2.02 18.24
CA ARG A 116 -13.50 2.50 19.12
C ARG A 116 -12.24 1.65 19.06
N VAL A 117 -12.19 0.64 18.18
CA VAL A 117 -10.95 -0.10 17.91
C VAL A 117 -10.36 0.33 16.58
N PRO A 118 -9.04 0.21 16.37
CA PRO A 118 -8.39 0.57 15.12
C PRO A 118 -9.01 -0.11 13.90
N VAL A 119 -9.23 0.65 12.84
CA VAL A 119 -9.60 0.15 11.50
C VAL A 119 -8.44 0.37 10.56
N VAL A 120 -8.07 -0.69 9.83
CA VAL A 120 -6.96 -0.70 8.89
C VAL A 120 -7.48 -1.00 7.49
N ASN A 121 -7.22 -0.10 6.55
CA ASN A 121 -7.44 -0.33 5.12
C ASN A 121 -6.38 -1.29 4.57
N ALA A 122 -6.75 -2.54 4.34
CA ALA A 122 -5.87 -3.53 3.71
C ALA A 122 -5.86 -3.45 2.17
N LEU A 123 -6.73 -2.73 1.58
CA LEU A 123 -6.89 -2.23 0.21
C LEU A 123 -8.34 -1.74 0.01
N SER A 124 -8.48 -0.60 -0.62
CA SER A 124 -9.73 -0.14 -1.25
C SER A 124 -9.49 0.13 -2.75
N ASP A 125 -10.53 0.56 -3.48
CA ASP A 125 -10.37 0.99 -4.87
C ASP A 125 -9.55 2.28 -4.99
N ASP A 126 -9.49 3.07 -3.92
CA ASP A 126 -8.81 4.36 -3.91
C ASP A 126 -7.38 4.30 -3.34
N PHE A 127 -7.09 3.42 -2.35
CA PHE A 127 -5.81 3.40 -1.63
C PHE A 127 -5.38 1.99 -1.20
N HIS A 128 -4.06 1.81 -1.01
CA HIS A 128 -3.48 0.57 -0.45
C HIS A 128 -2.36 0.88 0.57
N PRO A 129 -2.66 1.56 1.69
CA PRO A 129 -1.64 2.08 2.60
C PRO A 129 -0.77 0.99 3.23
N CYS A 130 -1.30 -0.21 3.46
CA CYS A 130 -0.50 -1.33 3.96
C CYS A 130 0.58 -1.80 2.98
N GLN A 131 0.36 -1.65 1.68
CA GLN A 131 1.38 -1.94 0.67
C GLN A 131 2.46 -0.89 0.73
N LEU A 132 2.09 0.38 0.76
CA LEU A 132 3.06 1.48 0.76
C LEU A 132 3.98 1.46 1.98
N LEU A 133 3.50 1.07 3.15
CA LEU A 133 4.39 0.87 4.30
C LEU A 133 5.45 -0.22 4.04
N ALA A 134 5.09 -1.28 3.34
CA ALA A 134 6.03 -2.34 2.96
C ALA A 134 7.01 -1.87 1.86
N ASP A 135 6.52 -1.11 0.88
CA ASP A 135 7.33 -0.58 -0.21
C ASP A 135 8.36 0.43 0.31
N LEU A 136 7.94 1.36 1.16
CA LEU A 136 8.84 2.32 1.81
C LEU A 136 9.87 1.62 2.71
N LEU A 137 9.47 0.56 3.43
CA LEU A 137 10.40 -0.26 4.20
C LEU A 137 11.44 -0.91 3.29
N THR A 138 11.01 -1.47 2.16
CA THR A 138 11.90 -2.11 1.18
C THR A 138 12.85 -1.10 0.54
N ILE A 139 12.34 0.04 0.12
CA ILE A 139 13.18 1.13 -0.44
C ILE A 139 14.22 1.55 0.60
N ARG A 140 13.82 1.73 1.87
CA ARG A 140 14.74 2.12 2.95
C ARG A 140 15.81 1.06 3.23
N GLU A 141 15.49 -0.23 3.14
CA GLU A 141 16.45 -1.32 3.31
C GLU A 141 17.51 -1.34 2.18
N HIS A 142 17.12 -1.02 0.96
CA HIS A 142 18.00 -1.05 -0.21
C HIS A 142 18.72 0.28 -0.49
N LYS A 143 18.09 1.41 -0.14
CA LYS A 143 18.61 2.76 -0.48
C LYS A 143 19.05 3.57 0.75
N GLY A 144 18.70 3.16 1.97
CA GLY A 144 19.00 3.87 3.22
C GLY A 144 17.93 4.91 3.57
N GLU A 145 18.14 6.17 3.18
CA GLU A 145 17.18 7.25 3.43
C GLU A 145 16.11 7.30 2.34
N LEU A 146 14.90 7.74 2.70
CA LEU A 146 13.79 7.93 1.75
C LEU A 146 13.75 9.36 1.21
N ALA A 147 13.99 10.35 2.07
CA ALA A 147 13.92 11.75 1.69
C ALA A 147 14.90 12.09 0.58
N GLY A 148 14.42 12.77 -0.45
CA GLY A 148 15.20 13.18 -1.61
C GLY A 148 15.34 12.12 -2.71
N LEU A 149 14.96 10.86 -2.47
CA LEU A 149 14.92 9.85 -3.53
C LEU A 149 13.82 10.17 -4.55
N THR A 150 14.07 9.82 -5.79
CA THR A 150 13.10 9.91 -6.88
C THR A 150 12.46 8.54 -7.13
N LEU A 151 11.15 8.46 -6.93
CA LEU A 151 10.32 7.31 -7.26
C LEU A 151 9.51 7.61 -8.52
N SER A 152 9.57 6.74 -9.51
CA SER A 152 8.82 6.88 -10.75
C SER A 152 7.85 5.71 -10.93
N PHE A 153 6.55 6.01 -10.93
CA PHE A 153 5.47 5.07 -11.18
C PHE A 153 5.05 5.12 -12.65
N PHE A 154 4.83 3.96 -13.27
CA PHE A 154 4.48 3.82 -14.68
C PHE A 154 3.17 3.05 -14.84
N GLY A 155 2.22 3.59 -15.61
CA GLY A 155 0.99 2.89 -15.97
C GLY A 155 -0.29 3.65 -15.59
N ASP A 156 -1.24 2.98 -14.94
CA ASP A 156 -2.54 3.56 -14.56
C ASP A 156 -2.39 4.49 -13.35
N GLY A 157 -2.27 5.79 -13.59
CA GLY A 157 -2.22 6.81 -12.54
C GLY A 157 -3.52 6.96 -11.75
N GLN A 158 -4.66 6.42 -12.22
CA GLN A 158 -5.91 6.39 -11.46
C GLN A 158 -6.02 5.19 -10.52
N SER A 159 -5.04 4.29 -10.53
CA SER A 159 -5.04 3.14 -9.65
C SER A 159 -4.86 3.53 -8.17
N ASN A 160 -5.35 2.69 -7.28
CA ASN A 160 -5.13 2.85 -5.85
C ASN A 160 -3.64 2.84 -5.48
N MET A 161 -2.81 2.09 -6.23
CA MET A 161 -1.37 2.08 -6.02
C MET A 161 -0.73 3.43 -6.38
N ALA A 162 -1.08 4.02 -7.54
CA ALA A 162 -0.58 5.34 -7.91
C ALA A 162 -0.96 6.42 -6.88
N HIS A 163 -2.22 6.43 -6.43
CA HIS A 163 -2.67 7.35 -5.39
C HIS A 163 -1.88 7.18 -4.08
N SER A 164 -1.69 5.94 -3.66
CA SER A 164 -0.93 5.63 -2.44
C SER A 164 0.55 5.98 -2.58
N TYR A 165 1.20 5.70 -3.72
CA TYR A 165 2.59 6.13 -3.96
C TYR A 165 2.74 7.65 -3.91
N VAL A 166 1.80 8.38 -4.49
CA VAL A 166 1.81 9.85 -4.45
C VAL A 166 1.77 10.35 -3.00
N LEU A 167 0.80 9.90 -2.20
CA LEU A 167 0.64 10.37 -0.82
C LEU A 167 1.78 9.89 0.10
N ALA A 168 2.04 8.59 0.12
CA ALA A 168 3.04 8.01 1.02
C ALA A 168 4.47 8.46 0.68
N GLY A 169 4.78 8.59 -0.62
CA GLY A 169 6.10 9.02 -1.08
C GLY A 169 6.40 10.46 -0.69
N VAL A 170 5.47 11.40 -0.92
CA VAL A 170 5.69 12.79 -0.49
C VAL A 170 5.69 12.94 1.04
N THR A 171 4.95 12.09 1.77
CA THR A 171 5.00 12.04 3.24
C THR A 171 6.40 11.65 3.72
N ALA A 172 7.07 10.74 3.01
CA ALA A 172 8.47 10.35 3.25
C ALA A 172 9.51 11.36 2.73
N GLY A 173 9.09 12.47 2.14
CA GLY A 173 10.00 13.48 1.55
C GLY A 173 10.60 13.08 0.20
N MET A 174 10.01 12.10 -0.49
CA MET A 174 10.47 11.65 -1.81
C MET A 174 9.94 12.55 -2.94
N HIS A 175 10.62 12.51 -4.08
CA HIS A 175 10.15 13.09 -5.34
C HIS A 175 9.41 12.02 -6.13
N VAL A 176 8.08 12.11 -6.20
CA VAL A 176 7.24 11.12 -6.89
C VAL A 176 6.89 11.62 -8.30
N ARG A 177 7.21 10.81 -9.30
CA ARG A 177 6.81 11.03 -10.69
C ARG A 177 5.79 9.96 -11.08
N VAL A 178 4.67 10.38 -11.66
CA VAL A 178 3.66 9.48 -12.22
C VAL A 178 3.65 9.65 -13.73
N ALA A 179 4.12 8.62 -14.44
CA ALA A 179 4.09 8.54 -15.90
C ALA A 179 2.86 7.74 -16.33
N SER A 180 1.87 8.43 -16.90
CA SER A 180 0.61 7.86 -17.36
C SER A 180 0.06 8.64 -18.55
N PRO A 181 -0.82 8.04 -19.41
CA PRO A 181 -1.61 8.81 -20.34
C PRO A 181 -2.47 9.86 -19.59
N ALA A 182 -2.77 10.98 -20.23
CA ALA A 182 -3.52 12.07 -19.57
C ALA A 182 -4.90 11.62 -19.05
N GLU A 183 -5.55 10.69 -19.75
CA GLU A 183 -6.85 10.11 -19.37
C GLU A 183 -6.76 9.22 -18.12
N TYR A 184 -5.57 8.75 -17.80
CA TYR A 184 -5.26 7.90 -16.63
C TYR A 184 -4.49 8.67 -15.54
N ALA A 185 -4.52 10.00 -15.56
CA ALA A 185 -3.87 10.81 -14.52
C ALA A 185 -4.51 10.58 -13.15
N PRO A 186 -3.75 10.65 -12.06
CA PRO A 186 -4.28 10.59 -10.69
C PRO A 186 -5.37 11.62 -10.44
N ARG A 187 -6.27 11.32 -9.50
CA ARG A 187 -7.34 12.25 -9.11
C ARG A 187 -6.77 13.58 -8.60
N ALA A 188 -7.44 14.67 -8.98
CA ALA A 188 -7.00 16.02 -8.64
C ALA A 188 -7.00 16.31 -7.12
N ASP A 189 -7.94 15.71 -6.36
CA ASP A 189 -7.98 15.83 -4.91
C ASP A 189 -6.77 15.17 -4.22
N VAL A 190 -6.34 14.00 -4.72
CA VAL A 190 -5.14 13.30 -4.23
C VAL A 190 -3.88 14.12 -4.52
N ILE A 191 -3.79 14.72 -5.72
CA ILE A 191 -2.65 15.58 -6.08
C ILE A 191 -2.60 16.84 -5.20
N ALA A 192 -3.74 17.48 -4.94
CA ALA A 192 -3.80 18.66 -4.08
C ALA A 192 -3.36 18.34 -2.63
N ASP A 193 -3.78 17.16 -2.09
CA ASP A 193 -3.32 16.69 -0.79
C ASP A 193 -1.81 16.43 -0.78
N ALA A 194 -1.29 15.79 -1.83
CA ALA A 194 0.14 15.49 -1.97
C ALA A 194 0.99 16.77 -2.08
N GLU A 195 0.57 17.76 -2.85
CA GLU A 195 1.26 19.06 -2.96
C GLU A 195 1.35 19.77 -1.62
N ARG A 196 0.25 19.73 -0.83
CA ARG A 196 0.22 20.31 0.52
C ARG A 196 1.21 19.59 1.46
N ILE A 197 1.31 18.26 1.39
CA ILE A 197 2.25 17.47 2.19
C ILE A 197 3.68 17.74 1.72
N ALA A 198 3.93 17.73 0.42
CA ALA A 198 5.25 17.96 -0.18
C ALA A 198 5.85 19.32 0.23
N ALA A 199 5.01 20.35 0.34
CA ALA A 199 5.44 21.68 0.82
C ALA A 199 6.01 21.65 2.25
N ALA A 200 5.60 20.68 3.07
CA ALA A 200 6.07 20.54 4.46
C ALA A 200 7.25 19.55 4.58
N THR A 201 7.39 18.60 3.66
CA THR A 201 8.38 17.52 3.74
C THR A 201 9.60 17.73 2.85
N GLY A 202 9.53 18.66 1.89
CA GLY A 202 10.57 18.86 0.86
C GLY A 202 10.47 17.89 -0.32
N GLY A 203 9.47 17.00 -0.32
CA GLY A 203 9.16 16.14 -1.47
C GLY A 203 8.53 16.90 -2.63
N SER A 204 8.15 16.19 -3.68
CA SER A 204 7.41 16.75 -4.82
C SER A 204 6.58 15.70 -5.54
N VAL A 205 5.55 16.13 -6.27
CA VAL A 205 4.81 15.29 -7.21
C VAL A 205 4.90 15.88 -8.61
N THR A 206 5.13 15.02 -9.60
CA THR A 206 5.17 15.40 -11.02
C THR A 206 4.34 14.42 -11.84
N LEU A 207 3.40 14.94 -12.62
CA LEU A 207 2.63 14.16 -13.58
C LEU A 207 3.18 14.36 -14.98
N THR A 208 3.37 13.28 -15.74
CA THR A 208 3.89 13.36 -17.10
C THR A 208 3.35 12.25 -17.99
N SER A 209 3.28 12.51 -19.29
CA SER A 209 3.02 11.48 -20.32
C SER A 209 4.32 11.05 -21.02
N ASP A 210 5.48 11.47 -20.52
CA ASP A 210 6.80 11.08 -21.02
C ASP A 210 7.43 10.01 -20.09
N PRO A 211 7.35 8.71 -20.44
CA PRO A 211 7.91 7.65 -19.62
C PRO A 211 9.45 7.70 -19.56
N GLU A 212 10.13 8.12 -20.64
CA GLU A 212 11.59 8.18 -20.65
C GLU A 212 12.10 9.29 -19.73
N GLY A 213 11.47 10.47 -19.78
CA GLY A 213 11.79 11.58 -18.89
C GLY A 213 11.47 11.26 -17.43
N ALA A 214 10.39 10.51 -17.16
CA ALA A 214 10.07 10.05 -15.81
C ALA A 214 11.10 9.06 -15.28
N ALA A 215 11.59 8.14 -16.11
CA ALA A 215 12.60 7.15 -15.71
C ALA A 215 13.98 7.78 -15.47
N SER A 216 14.29 8.88 -16.14
CA SER A 216 15.64 9.48 -16.10
C SER A 216 16.09 9.80 -14.68
N GLY A 217 17.14 9.08 -14.21
CA GLY A 217 17.75 9.24 -12.91
C GLY A 217 16.83 8.88 -11.74
N ALA A 218 15.78 8.06 -11.95
CA ALA A 218 14.94 7.56 -10.87
C ALA A 218 15.71 6.54 -10.02
N ASP A 219 15.60 6.65 -8.69
CA ASP A 219 16.18 5.70 -7.74
C ASP A 219 15.30 4.45 -7.59
N VAL A 220 14.00 4.61 -7.79
CA VAL A 220 13.00 3.54 -7.67
C VAL A 220 12.07 3.58 -8.88
N VAL A 221 11.95 2.46 -9.57
CA VAL A 221 11.02 2.26 -10.70
C VAL A 221 9.91 1.33 -10.24
N VAL A 222 8.68 1.77 -10.46
CA VAL A 222 7.47 1.07 -9.98
C VAL A 222 6.44 0.95 -11.08
N THR A 223 5.76 -0.18 -11.14
CA THR A 223 4.52 -0.33 -11.89
C THR A 223 3.53 -1.22 -11.14
N ASP A 224 2.29 -1.25 -11.61
CA ASP A 224 1.24 -2.14 -11.11
C ASP A 224 0.45 -2.70 -12.29
N THR A 225 -0.32 -3.76 -12.02
CA THR A 225 -1.18 -4.37 -13.05
C THR A 225 -2.10 -3.35 -13.71
N TRP A 226 -2.18 -3.38 -15.03
CA TRP A 226 -3.02 -2.47 -15.80
C TRP A 226 -4.51 -2.80 -15.72
N VAL A 227 -4.83 -4.06 -15.41
CA VAL A 227 -6.20 -4.54 -15.30
C VAL A 227 -6.45 -4.99 -13.87
N SER A 228 -6.89 -4.06 -13.04
CA SER A 228 -7.26 -4.34 -11.65
C SER A 228 -8.49 -5.24 -11.58
N MET A 229 -8.64 -5.97 -10.47
CA MET A 229 -9.82 -6.80 -10.20
C MET A 229 -11.12 -5.99 -10.33
N GLY A 230 -12.06 -6.47 -11.16
CA GLY A 230 -13.32 -5.81 -11.48
C GLY A 230 -13.29 -4.92 -12.73
N LYS A 231 -12.13 -4.82 -13.43
CA LYS A 231 -11.96 -4.06 -14.67
C LYS A 231 -11.63 -4.96 -15.88
N GLU A 232 -11.94 -6.24 -15.81
CA GLU A 232 -11.61 -7.23 -16.85
C GLU A 232 -12.20 -6.89 -18.23
N GLU A 233 -13.37 -6.24 -18.25
CA GLU A 233 -14.03 -5.78 -19.50
C GLU A 233 -13.24 -4.67 -20.21
N GLU A 234 -12.42 -3.91 -19.47
CA GLU A 234 -11.59 -2.83 -20.04
C GLU A 234 -10.23 -3.32 -20.56
N LYS A 235 -9.90 -4.61 -20.40
CA LYS A 235 -8.56 -5.18 -20.63
C LYS A 235 -7.92 -4.76 -21.94
N ILE A 236 -8.65 -4.89 -23.06
CA ILE A 236 -8.11 -4.59 -24.41
C ILE A 236 -7.78 -3.10 -24.54
N ALA A 237 -8.67 -2.22 -24.06
CA ALA A 237 -8.44 -0.79 -24.10
C ALA A 237 -7.23 -0.38 -23.25
N ARG A 238 -7.16 -0.89 -22.02
CA ARG A 238 -6.07 -0.60 -21.08
C ARG A 238 -4.71 -1.06 -21.59
N ILE A 239 -4.61 -2.26 -22.16
CA ILE A 239 -3.35 -2.76 -22.74
C ILE A 239 -2.89 -1.86 -23.90
N ARG A 240 -3.82 -1.40 -24.75
CA ARG A 240 -3.49 -0.49 -25.85
C ARG A 240 -3.04 0.88 -25.32
N ASP A 241 -3.78 1.47 -24.39
CA ASP A 241 -3.59 2.83 -23.93
C ASP A 241 -2.35 2.95 -23.04
N LEU A 242 -2.07 1.93 -22.21
CA LEU A 242 -0.96 1.90 -21.27
C LEU A 242 0.32 1.26 -21.85
N GLY A 243 0.26 0.67 -23.04
CA GLY A 243 1.39 -0.06 -23.65
C GLY A 243 2.68 0.75 -23.80
N GLY A 244 2.59 2.09 -23.95
CA GLY A 244 3.74 2.99 -24.00
C GLY A 244 4.41 3.24 -22.62
N PHE A 245 3.79 2.77 -21.53
CA PHE A 245 4.28 2.94 -20.14
C PHE A 245 4.78 1.63 -19.53
N LYS A 246 4.99 0.62 -20.33
CA LYS A 246 5.54 -0.68 -19.91
C LYS A 246 6.96 -0.51 -19.41
N VAL A 247 7.27 -1.14 -18.27
CA VAL A 247 8.64 -1.17 -17.75
C VAL A 247 9.43 -2.26 -18.47
N THR A 248 10.38 -1.81 -19.28
CA THR A 248 11.27 -2.65 -20.10
C THR A 248 12.71 -2.52 -19.60
N PRO A 249 13.64 -3.41 -20.00
CA PRO A 249 15.07 -3.22 -19.74
C PRO A 249 15.61 -1.89 -20.24
N ASP A 250 15.15 -1.40 -21.38
CA ASP A 250 15.56 -0.11 -21.93
C ASP A 250 15.07 1.07 -21.07
N LEU A 251 13.87 0.97 -20.49
CA LEU A 251 13.37 1.97 -19.55
C LEU A 251 14.16 1.95 -18.24
N MET A 252 14.46 0.76 -17.70
CA MET A 252 15.30 0.60 -16.51
C MET A 252 16.72 1.16 -16.72
N ALA A 253 17.28 1.03 -17.91
CA ALA A 253 18.60 1.57 -18.23
C ALA A 253 18.67 3.11 -18.21
N ARG A 254 17.54 3.82 -18.20
CA ARG A 254 17.48 5.29 -18.05
C ARG A 254 17.43 5.74 -16.59
N ALA A 255 17.05 4.86 -15.69
CA ALA A 255 17.04 5.12 -14.26
C ALA A 255 18.47 5.25 -13.71
N ASP A 256 18.61 5.56 -12.43
CA ASP A 256 19.92 5.54 -11.78
C ASP A 256 20.58 4.15 -11.91
N GLY A 257 21.90 4.09 -11.98
CA GLY A 257 22.62 2.82 -12.13
C GLY A 257 22.39 1.83 -10.99
N GLU A 258 22.06 2.33 -9.80
CA GLU A 258 21.70 1.56 -8.61
C GLU A 258 20.18 1.53 -8.36
N ALA A 259 19.36 1.87 -9.37
CA ALA A 259 17.90 1.86 -9.23
C ALA A 259 17.38 0.47 -8.92
N ILE A 260 16.34 0.42 -8.07
CA ILE A 260 15.60 -0.80 -7.77
C ILE A 260 14.24 -0.80 -8.47
N PHE A 261 13.76 -2.01 -8.80
CA PHE A 261 12.42 -2.24 -9.33
C PHE A 261 11.54 -2.87 -8.25
N ILE A 262 10.33 -2.34 -8.04
CA ILE A 262 9.31 -2.86 -7.13
C ILE A 262 7.96 -3.03 -7.83
N HIS A 263 7.16 -3.98 -7.35
CA HIS A 263 5.82 -4.30 -7.85
C HIS A 263 5.04 -5.08 -6.79
N CYS A 264 3.87 -4.61 -6.40
CA CYS A 264 3.07 -5.19 -5.30
C CYS A 264 2.56 -6.61 -5.55
N LEU A 265 2.72 -7.14 -6.77
CA LEU A 265 2.24 -8.45 -7.22
C LEU A 265 0.72 -8.66 -7.05
N PRO A 266 0.06 -9.49 -7.93
CA PRO A 266 0.66 -10.29 -9.01
C PRO A 266 1.06 -9.41 -10.20
N ALA A 267 2.03 -9.85 -10.99
CA ALA A 267 2.46 -9.16 -12.21
C ALA A 267 2.09 -9.94 -13.47
N ASP A 268 1.64 -9.22 -14.49
CA ASP A 268 1.37 -9.76 -15.82
C ASP A 268 2.59 -9.53 -16.74
N ARG A 269 3.57 -10.44 -16.67
CA ARG A 269 4.78 -10.37 -17.49
C ARG A 269 4.44 -10.26 -18.97
N GLY A 270 5.05 -9.28 -19.65
CA GLY A 270 4.77 -8.95 -21.04
C GLY A 270 3.72 -7.85 -21.23
N TYR A 271 2.94 -7.51 -20.20
CA TYR A 271 2.05 -6.35 -20.19
C TYR A 271 2.72 -5.15 -19.52
N GLU A 272 2.53 -4.96 -18.21
CA GLU A 272 3.06 -3.79 -17.49
C GLU A 272 4.56 -3.85 -17.24
N VAL A 273 5.15 -5.06 -17.26
CA VAL A 273 6.57 -5.27 -17.03
C VAL A 273 7.11 -6.44 -17.85
N ASP A 274 8.32 -6.33 -18.36
CA ASP A 274 9.01 -7.45 -19.00
C ASP A 274 9.61 -8.40 -17.97
N ALA A 275 9.67 -9.70 -18.33
CA ALA A 275 10.22 -10.73 -17.44
C ALA A 275 11.67 -10.44 -17.03
N GLU A 276 12.48 -9.92 -17.94
CA GLU A 276 13.88 -9.55 -17.69
C GLU A 276 14.04 -8.47 -16.62
N VAL A 277 13.01 -7.62 -16.40
CA VAL A 277 13.02 -6.60 -15.35
C VAL A 277 12.61 -7.23 -14.02
N ILE A 278 11.41 -7.83 -13.95
CA ILE A 278 10.86 -8.32 -12.68
C ILE A 278 11.63 -9.52 -12.12
N ASP A 279 12.23 -10.33 -12.98
CA ASP A 279 13.08 -11.47 -12.60
C ASP A 279 14.58 -11.12 -12.66
N GLY A 280 14.92 -9.85 -12.94
CA GLY A 280 16.27 -9.33 -13.09
C GLY A 280 16.93 -8.90 -11.77
N PRO A 281 18.22 -8.51 -11.83
CA PRO A 281 19.01 -8.23 -10.64
C PRO A 281 18.63 -6.95 -9.88
N GLN A 282 17.94 -6.01 -10.52
CA GLN A 282 17.44 -4.78 -9.90
C GLN A 282 16.09 -4.96 -9.22
N SER A 283 15.42 -6.11 -9.43
CA SER A 283 14.13 -6.40 -8.84
C SER A 283 14.25 -6.83 -7.38
N VAL A 284 13.48 -6.17 -6.51
CA VAL A 284 13.40 -6.48 -5.08
C VAL A 284 11.99 -6.87 -4.66
N VAL A 285 11.18 -7.35 -5.60
CA VAL A 285 9.76 -7.69 -5.38
C VAL A 285 9.52 -8.77 -4.34
N TRP A 286 10.49 -9.65 -4.10
CA TRP A 286 10.37 -10.69 -3.09
C TRP A 286 10.62 -10.15 -1.68
N ASP A 287 11.57 -9.23 -1.52
CA ASP A 287 11.81 -8.49 -0.27
C ASP A 287 10.60 -7.60 0.07
N GLU A 288 10.03 -6.94 -0.95
CA GLU A 288 8.80 -6.17 -0.85
C GLU A 288 7.62 -7.04 -0.36
N ALA A 289 7.44 -8.22 -0.94
CA ALA A 289 6.40 -9.16 -0.54
C ALA A 289 6.59 -9.66 0.90
N GLU A 290 7.82 -9.94 1.34
CA GLU A 290 8.15 -10.28 2.72
C GLU A 290 7.85 -9.11 3.67
N ASN A 291 8.22 -7.89 3.30
CA ASN A 291 8.06 -6.70 4.11
C ASN A 291 6.59 -6.36 4.42
N ARG A 292 5.64 -6.92 3.67
CA ARG A 292 4.21 -6.88 4.03
C ARG A 292 3.96 -7.41 5.45
N LEU A 293 4.64 -8.49 5.82
CA LEU A 293 4.53 -9.05 7.17
C LEU A 293 5.04 -8.07 8.23
N HIS A 294 6.23 -7.53 8.03
CA HIS A 294 6.90 -6.70 9.03
C HIS A 294 6.24 -5.33 9.18
N ALA A 295 5.89 -4.69 8.08
CA ALA A 295 5.20 -3.39 8.07
C ALA A 295 3.79 -3.48 8.71
N GLN A 296 3.01 -4.52 8.39
CA GLN A 296 1.67 -4.71 8.97
C GLN A 296 1.73 -5.06 10.46
N LYS A 297 2.74 -5.81 10.92
CA LYS A 297 2.98 -6.03 12.35
C LYS A 297 3.28 -4.71 13.06
N ALA A 298 4.21 -3.91 12.52
CA ALA A 298 4.57 -2.63 13.09
C ALA A 298 3.37 -1.68 13.17
N LEU A 299 2.57 -1.60 12.12
CA LEU A 299 1.33 -0.83 12.09
C LEU A 299 0.37 -1.26 13.20
N LEU A 300 0.12 -2.55 13.36
CA LEU A 300 -0.77 -3.06 14.41
C LEU A 300 -0.22 -2.73 15.81
N VAL A 301 1.07 -2.93 16.05
CA VAL A 301 1.71 -2.57 17.32
C VAL A 301 1.56 -1.08 17.60
N TRP A 302 1.83 -0.24 16.60
CA TRP A 302 1.73 1.21 16.72
C TRP A 302 0.30 1.66 17.04
N LEU A 303 -0.70 1.19 16.28
CA LEU A 303 -2.11 1.52 16.50
C LEU A 303 -2.61 1.11 17.89
N LEU A 304 -2.26 -0.11 18.33
CA LEU A 304 -2.67 -0.62 19.65
C LEU A 304 -2.03 0.11 20.82
N ARG A 305 -0.92 0.83 20.60
CA ARG A 305 -0.30 1.70 21.62
C ARG A 305 -1.01 3.05 21.75
N GLN A 306 -1.63 3.54 20.68
CA GLN A 306 -2.33 4.84 20.69
C GLN A 306 -3.65 4.80 21.51
N ASP A 307 -4.25 3.63 21.66
CA ASP A 307 -5.52 3.43 22.36
C ASP A 307 -5.37 3.12 23.87
N ARG A 308 -4.15 3.23 24.46
CA ARG A 308 -3.86 2.96 25.88
C ARG A 308 -3.75 4.20 26.71
#